data_f60651c066848744bf0ca478b2ab733a
#
_entry.id   f60651c066848744bf0ca478b2ab733a
#
_cell.length_a   1.000
_cell.length_b   1.000
_cell.length_c   1.000
_cell.angle_alpha   90.00
_cell.angle_beta   90.00
_cell.angle_gamma   90.00
#
_symmetry.space_group_name_H-M   'P 1'
#
loop_
_entity.id
_entity.type
_entity.pdbx_description
1 polymer ?
#
loop_
_entity_poly.entity_id
_entity_poly.type
_entity_poly.pdbx_seq_one_letter_code
_entity_poly.pdbx_strand_id
1 'polypeptide(L)'
;MGDFATLRFGPKNASRRVVFGHGIGGLDKFANTFIKGAVEHWSTDPRLRHVEFIVPTAPTRDMSMFAAGATADVREMLGDAQLPAWFDAGQDASLPNGWRLNREHIEESKQTYINLATQDGGTLESTVFGGFSNGGAQALVTGLQTPCAGILCLCSSLFGYRDFDEKDLQIPKRVLYCVGEKDPYVPLAEIEKDKAFLADRSACDVQVRTFNMGHESCEQELAVCANWLAKVLAVDGDDDALGAAAGVGFIK
;
A
#
# COMPACT_ATOMS: atom_id res chain seq x y z
N MET A 1 -2.51 22.30 -8.49
CA MET A 1 -2.56 21.11 -7.66
C MET A 1 -3.77 21.24 -6.76
N GLY A 2 -4.75 20.35 -6.86
CA GLY A 2 -5.91 20.39 -5.96
C GLY A 2 -5.45 20.02 -4.54
N ASP A 3 -5.94 20.75 -3.53
CA ASP A 3 -5.77 20.40 -2.14
C ASP A 3 -6.57 19.10 -1.88
N PHE A 4 -5.89 17.96 -1.92
CA PHE A 4 -6.49 16.69 -1.52
C PHE A 4 -6.62 16.67 0.01
N ALA A 5 -7.81 16.34 0.51
CA ALA A 5 -7.98 16.12 1.94
C ALA A 5 -6.97 15.06 2.40
N THR A 6 -6.14 15.41 3.36
CA THR A 6 -5.06 14.55 3.82
C THR A 6 -5.13 14.43 5.34
N LEU A 7 -5.31 13.21 5.85
CA LEU A 7 -5.20 12.94 7.27
C LEU A 7 -3.73 12.77 7.63
N ARG A 8 -3.34 13.28 8.79
CA ARG A 8 -1.98 13.16 9.32
C ARG A 8 -2.02 12.77 10.78
N PHE A 9 -1.16 11.83 11.14
CA PHE A 9 -0.99 11.33 12.50
C PHE A 9 0.49 11.30 12.85
N GLY A 10 0.80 11.40 14.15
CA GLY A 10 2.17 11.46 14.63
C GLY A 10 2.77 12.88 14.55
N PRO A 11 4.11 13.01 14.73
CA PRO A 11 4.77 14.32 14.75
C PRO A 11 4.82 14.94 13.34
N LYS A 12 4.46 16.22 13.27
CA LYS A 12 4.55 16.98 12.01
C LYS A 12 6.01 17.12 11.57
N ASN A 13 6.23 17.05 10.27
CA ASN A 13 7.55 17.24 9.64
C ASN A 13 8.58 16.21 10.13
N ALA A 14 8.15 15.02 10.51
CA ALA A 14 9.08 13.94 10.83
C ALA A 14 9.91 13.57 9.60
N SER A 15 11.16 13.20 9.84
CA SER A 15 12.04 12.68 8.77
C SER A 15 11.64 11.29 8.30
N ARG A 16 11.03 10.49 9.18
CA ARG A 16 10.48 9.16 8.87
C ARG A 16 8.99 9.26 8.58
N ARG A 17 8.55 8.67 7.47
CA ARG A 17 7.16 8.79 7.00
C ARG A 17 6.57 7.49 6.51
N VAL A 18 5.25 7.42 6.62
CA VAL A 18 4.43 6.44 5.91
C VAL A 18 3.40 7.21 5.10
N VAL A 19 3.42 7.07 3.77
CA VAL A 19 2.36 7.57 2.89
C VAL A 19 1.47 6.39 2.56
N PHE A 20 0.22 6.40 3.04
CA PHE A 20 -0.68 5.25 2.97
C PHE A 20 -1.95 5.55 2.16
N GLY A 21 -2.10 4.87 1.02
CA GLY A 21 -3.24 5.03 0.12
C GLY A 21 -4.40 4.10 0.44
N HIS A 22 -5.61 4.62 0.29
CA HIS A 22 -6.86 3.85 0.41
C HIS A 22 -7.19 3.07 -0.88
N GLY A 23 -8.10 2.12 -0.81
CA GLY A 23 -8.69 1.44 -1.97
C GLY A 23 -9.67 2.32 -2.74
N ILE A 24 -10.30 1.78 -3.78
CA ILE A 24 -11.35 2.48 -4.54
C ILE A 24 -12.47 2.93 -3.58
N GLY A 25 -13.01 4.14 -3.79
CA GLY A 25 -14.15 4.68 -3.06
C GLY A 25 -13.80 5.70 -1.95
N GLY A 26 -12.51 5.90 -1.63
CA GLY A 26 -12.09 6.84 -0.57
C GLY A 26 -12.17 6.21 0.83
N LEU A 27 -11.83 7.00 1.84
CA LEU A 27 -11.67 6.51 3.23
C LEU A 27 -12.98 6.11 3.92
N ASP A 28 -14.11 6.64 3.47
CA ASP A 28 -15.40 6.47 4.15
C ASP A 28 -16.28 5.37 3.52
N LYS A 29 -15.77 4.68 2.50
CA LYS A 29 -16.55 3.67 1.77
C LYS A 29 -15.87 2.31 1.73
N PHE A 30 -16.69 1.27 1.60
CA PHE A 30 -16.26 -0.12 1.41
C PHE A 30 -15.33 -0.62 2.52
N ALA A 31 -14.40 -1.47 2.15
CA ALA A 31 -13.39 -2.02 3.05
C ALA A 31 -12.34 -0.99 3.53
N ASN A 32 -12.42 0.27 3.09
CA ASN A 32 -11.44 1.31 3.47
C ASN A 32 -11.67 1.89 4.87
N THR A 33 -12.82 1.66 5.47
CA THR A 33 -13.22 2.30 6.75
C THR A 33 -12.30 1.97 7.92
N PHE A 34 -11.56 0.86 7.85
CA PHE A 34 -10.57 0.49 8.86
C PHE A 34 -9.31 1.38 8.82
N ILE A 35 -8.97 1.98 7.66
CA ILE A 35 -7.65 2.60 7.42
C ILE A 35 -7.35 3.69 8.44
N LYS A 36 -8.33 4.57 8.71
CA LYS A 36 -8.15 5.65 9.68
C LYS A 36 -7.80 5.10 11.06
N GLY A 37 -8.56 4.12 11.56
CA GLY A 37 -8.31 3.50 12.86
C GLY A 37 -6.98 2.74 12.92
N ALA A 38 -6.61 2.06 11.85
CA ALA A 38 -5.34 1.36 11.74
C ALA A 38 -4.14 2.31 11.83
N VAL A 39 -4.17 3.39 11.03
CA VAL A 39 -3.08 4.37 11.00
C VAL A 39 -3.01 5.15 12.32
N GLU A 40 -4.15 5.50 12.91
CA GLU A 40 -4.21 6.10 14.25
C GLU A 40 -3.59 5.17 15.29
N HIS A 41 -3.93 3.89 15.28
CA HIS A 41 -3.35 2.88 16.17
C HIS A 41 -1.82 2.77 15.99
N TRP A 42 -1.32 2.68 14.76
CA TRP A 42 0.14 2.63 14.49
C TRP A 42 0.84 3.90 14.97
N SER A 43 0.23 5.07 14.81
CA SER A 43 0.83 6.34 15.25
C SER A 43 0.96 6.45 16.77
N THR A 44 0.20 5.68 17.53
CA THR A 44 0.28 5.60 19.00
C THR A 44 1.21 4.52 19.52
N ASP A 45 1.75 3.66 18.64
CA ASP A 45 2.76 2.66 19.01
C ASP A 45 4.06 3.38 19.45
N PRO A 46 4.57 3.14 20.68
CA PRO A 46 5.79 3.80 21.16
C PRO A 46 6.99 3.65 20.24
N ARG A 47 7.07 2.56 19.49
CA ARG A 47 8.16 2.27 18.53
C ARG A 47 8.06 3.10 17.26
N LEU A 48 6.87 3.67 16.97
CA LEU A 48 6.56 4.46 15.78
C LEU A 48 6.28 5.94 16.10
N ARG A 49 6.47 6.38 17.37
CA ARG A 49 6.20 7.74 17.84
C ARG A 49 6.96 8.84 17.09
N HIS A 50 8.03 8.47 16.37
CA HIS A 50 8.87 9.37 15.57
C HIS A 50 8.47 9.39 14.08
N VAL A 51 7.41 8.66 13.70
CA VAL A 51 6.96 8.52 12.33
C VAL A 51 5.75 9.39 12.07
N GLU A 52 5.76 10.15 10.98
CA GLU A 52 4.58 10.84 10.45
C GLU A 52 3.82 9.92 9.49
N PHE A 53 2.55 9.68 9.77
CA PHE A 53 1.66 8.95 8.89
C PHE A 53 0.79 9.93 8.10
N ILE A 54 0.79 9.78 6.78
CA ILE A 54 0.11 10.66 5.82
C ILE A 54 -0.87 9.80 5.02
N VAL A 55 -2.15 10.08 5.14
CA VAL A 55 -3.22 9.34 4.45
C VAL A 55 -3.97 10.32 3.53
N PRO A 56 -3.53 10.44 2.28
CA PRO A 56 -4.20 11.32 1.31
C PRO A 56 -5.48 10.68 0.79
N THR A 57 -6.45 11.51 0.41
CA THR A 57 -7.60 11.09 -0.39
C THR A 57 -7.21 11.16 -1.87
N ALA A 58 -7.43 10.08 -2.60
CA ALA A 58 -7.20 10.04 -4.04
C ALA A 58 -8.16 10.99 -4.80
N PRO A 59 -7.78 11.47 -5.98
CA PRO A 59 -8.70 12.24 -6.82
C PRO A 59 -9.89 11.38 -7.27
N THR A 60 -11.03 12.03 -7.48
CA THR A 60 -12.19 11.39 -8.13
C THR A 60 -11.84 11.14 -9.60
N ARG A 61 -12.02 9.88 -10.04
CA ARG A 61 -11.70 9.43 -11.39
C ARG A 61 -12.85 8.67 -12.01
N ASP A 62 -12.91 8.70 -13.33
CA ASP A 62 -13.75 7.78 -14.09
C ASP A 62 -13.15 6.36 -13.98
N MET A 63 -13.92 5.45 -13.40
CA MET A 63 -13.57 4.05 -13.18
C MET A 63 -14.24 3.12 -14.19
N SER A 64 -14.41 3.59 -15.42
CA SER A 64 -15.14 2.88 -16.48
C SER A 64 -14.50 1.55 -16.88
N MET A 65 -13.17 1.44 -16.88
CA MET A 65 -12.48 0.17 -17.15
C MET A 65 -12.73 -0.84 -16.03
N PHE A 66 -12.68 -0.41 -14.77
CA PHE A 66 -12.96 -1.26 -13.63
C PHE A 66 -14.43 -1.72 -13.64
N ALA A 67 -15.36 -0.79 -13.85
CA ALA A 67 -16.79 -1.07 -13.90
C ALA A 67 -17.16 -2.03 -15.04
N ALA A 68 -16.48 -1.96 -16.19
CA ALA A 68 -16.74 -2.86 -17.33
C ALA A 68 -16.42 -4.33 -17.02
N GLY A 69 -15.39 -4.60 -16.21
CA GLY A 69 -15.00 -5.95 -15.77
C GLY A 69 -15.69 -6.43 -14.49
N ALA A 70 -16.39 -5.54 -13.78
CA ALA A 70 -17.01 -5.85 -12.50
C ALA A 70 -18.28 -6.70 -12.63
N THR A 71 -18.57 -7.50 -11.60
CA THR A 71 -19.87 -8.20 -11.47
C THR A 71 -21.03 -7.21 -11.32
N ALA A 72 -22.26 -7.66 -11.54
CA ALA A 72 -23.44 -6.80 -11.40
C ALA A 72 -23.52 -6.18 -10.00
N ASP A 73 -23.29 -6.98 -8.96
CA ASP A 73 -23.33 -6.55 -7.56
C ASP A 73 -22.25 -5.48 -7.26
N VAL A 74 -21.05 -5.67 -7.80
CA VAL A 74 -19.97 -4.69 -7.66
C VAL A 74 -20.33 -3.39 -8.41
N ARG A 75 -20.91 -3.48 -9.60
CA ARG A 75 -21.36 -2.27 -10.33
C ARG A 75 -22.45 -1.51 -9.59
N GLU A 76 -23.42 -2.24 -9.00
CA GLU A 76 -24.47 -1.63 -8.18
C GLU A 76 -23.87 -0.93 -6.95
N MET A 77 -22.93 -1.59 -6.27
CA MET A 77 -22.22 -1.03 -5.13
C MET A 77 -21.38 0.21 -5.48
N LEU A 78 -20.76 0.25 -6.66
CA LEU A 78 -19.97 1.39 -7.15
C LEU A 78 -20.84 2.61 -7.47
N GLY A 79 -22.11 2.41 -7.86
CA GLY A 79 -23.00 3.48 -8.30
C GLY A 79 -22.45 4.20 -9.53
N ASP A 80 -22.25 5.51 -9.43
CA ASP A 80 -21.57 6.30 -10.47
C ASP A 80 -20.12 5.84 -10.59
N ALA A 81 -19.64 5.68 -11.82
CA ALA A 81 -18.25 5.30 -12.08
C ALA A 81 -17.20 6.36 -11.64
N GLN A 82 -17.67 7.49 -11.08
CA GLN A 82 -16.83 8.58 -10.56
C GLN A 82 -16.50 8.34 -9.08
N LEU A 83 -15.32 7.81 -8.80
CA LEU A 83 -14.92 7.42 -7.44
C LEU A 83 -13.50 7.91 -7.10
N PRO A 84 -13.22 8.25 -5.84
CA PRO A 84 -11.86 8.43 -5.38
C PRO A 84 -11.04 7.16 -5.62
N ALA A 85 -10.02 7.25 -6.48
CA ALA A 85 -9.14 6.13 -6.83
C ALA A 85 -7.78 6.64 -7.32
N TRP A 86 -6.74 5.87 -7.09
CA TRP A 86 -5.38 6.21 -7.53
C TRP A 86 -5.25 6.03 -9.03
N PHE A 87 -5.84 5.00 -9.58
CA PHE A 87 -5.88 4.76 -11.02
C PHE A 87 -7.09 3.88 -11.40
N ASP A 88 -7.53 4.01 -12.64
CA ASP A 88 -8.48 3.08 -13.24
C ASP A 88 -7.75 1.90 -13.89
N ALA A 89 -8.31 0.71 -13.75
CA ALA A 89 -7.81 -0.52 -14.32
C ALA A 89 -8.96 -1.49 -14.58
N GLY A 90 -8.85 -2.32 -15.61
CA GLY A 90 -9.84 -3.35 -15.91
C GLY A 90 -9.18 -4.62 -16.44
N GLN A 91 -9.84 -5.75 -16.26
CA GLN A 91 -9.42 -7.01 -16.87
C GLN A 91 -9.57 -6.94 -18.39
N ASP A 92 -8.56 -7.40 -19.11
CA ASP A 92 -8.56 -7.49 -20.57
C ASP A 92 -7.79 -8.74 -21.02
N ALA A 93 -8.54 -9.79 -21.30
CA ALA A 93 -7.98 -11.10 -21.71
C ALA A 93 -7.22 -11.05 -23.05
N SER A 94 -7.33 -9.97 -23.82
CA SER A 94 -6.57 -9.78 -25.06
C SER A 94 -5.13 -9.33 -24.81
N LEU A 95 -4.82 -8.85 -23.59
CA LEU A 95 -3.49 -8.39 -23.21
C LEU A 95 -2.68 -9.53 -22.56
N PRO A 96 -1.36 -9.60 -22.81
CA PRO A 96 -0.50 -10.66 -22.26
C PRO A 96 -0.52 -10.75 -20.74
N ASN A 97 -0.68 -9.62 -20.06
CA ASN A 97 -0.74 -9.52 -18.61
C ASN A 97 -2.18 -9.62 -18.05
N GLY A 98 -3.20 -9.71 -18.93
CA GLY A 98 -4.61 -9.80 -18.54
C GLY A 98 -5.24 -8.50 -18.00
N TRP A 99 -4.53 -7.38 -18.07
CA TRP A 99 -4.98 -6.11 -17.48
C TRP A 99 -4.74 -4.92 -18.41
N ARG A 100 -5.74 -4.03 -18.47
CA ARG A 100 -5.62 -2.69 -19.03
C ARG A 100 -5.52 -1.69 -17.88
N LEU A 101 -4.48 -0.84 -17.90
CA LEU A 101 -4.18 0.13 -16.85
C LEU A 101 -4.20 1.53 -17.42
N ASN A 102 -4.80 2.49 -16.71
CA ASN A 102 -4.64 3.91 -17.02
C ASN A 102 -3.29 4.40 -16.48
N ARG A 103 -2.28 4.43 -17.34
CA ARG A 103 -0.90 4.78 -16.96
C ARG A 103 -0.74 6.25 -16.59
N GLU A 104 -1.53 7.14 -17.17
CA GLU A 104 -1.53 8.56 -16.82
C GLU A 104 -1.97 8.75 -15.36
N HIS A 105 -3.06 8.09 -14.96
CA HIS A 105 -3.50 8.10 -13.56
C HIS A 105 -2.44 7.56 -12.60
N ILE A 106 -1.73 6.50 -13.00
CA ILE A 106 -0.65 5.91 -12.19
C ILE A 106 0.50 6.90 -11.99
N GLU A 107 0.95 7.58 -13.07
CA GLU A 107 2.03 8.56 -13.00
C GLU A 107 1.65 9.79 -12.17
N GLU A 108 0.44 10.34 -12.33
CA GLU A 108 -0.07 11.43 -11.50
C GLU A 108 -0.12 11.05 -10.02
N SER A 109 -0.61 9.86 -9.73
CA SER A 109 -0.69 9.34 -8.36
C SER A 109 0.69 9.07 -7.77
N LYS A 110 1.63 8.55 -8.56
CA LYS A 110 3.03 8.39 -8.16
C LYS A 110 3.64 9.74 -7.76
N GLN A 111 3.42 10.77 -8.57
CA GLN A 111 3.92 12.11 -8.24
C GLN A 111 3.28 12.66 -6.95
N THR A 112 2.02 12.36 -6.69
CA THR A 112 1.34 12.73 -5.43
C THR A 112 2.02 12.07 -4.23
N TYR A 113 2.31 10.77 -4.29
CA TYR A 113 3.02 10.05 -3.22
C TYR A 113 4.42 10.61 -2.99
N ILE A 114 5.18 10.88 -4.06
CA ILE A 114 6.52 11.47 -3.99
C ILE A 114 6.48 12.86 -3.33
N ASN A 115 5.55 13.72 -3.74
CA ASN A 115 5.41 15.06 -3.18
C ASN A 115 5.08 15.02 -1.68
N LEU A 116 4.18 14.12 -1.25
CA LEU A 116 3.84 13.93 0.16
C LEU A 116 5.02 13.38 0.98
N ALA A 117 5.82 12.52 0.39
CA ALA A 117 7.01 11.97 1.03
C ALA A 117 8.12 13.02 1.23
N THR A 118 8.27 13.94 0.28
CA THR A 118 9.41 14.88 0.23
C THR A 118 9.09 16.29 0.74
N GLN A 119 7.81 16.63 0.95
CA GLN A 119 7.45 17.95 1.49
C GLN A 119 7.99 18.13 2.93
N ASP A 120 8.17 19.37 3.36
CA ASP A 120 8.51 19.75 4.75
C ASP A 120 9.69 18.96 5.35
N GLY A 121 10.73 18.71 4.53
CA GLY A 121 11.97 18.07 4.97
C GLY A 121 11.96 16.54 5.02
N GLY A 122 10.91 15.87 4.54
CA GLY A 122 10.93 14.43 4.33
C GLY A 122 11.82 14.00 3.18
N THR A 123 12.23 12.74 3.17
CA THR A 123 13.02 12.14 2.08
C THR A 123 12.41 10.82 1.62
N LEU A 124 12.66 10.45 0.38
CA LEU A 124 12.17 9.18 -0.14
C LEU A 124 12.79 8.00 0.60
N GLU A 125 14.08 8.05 0.86
CA GLU A 125 14.86 6.97 1.50
C GLU A 125 14.37 6.63 2.91
N SER A 126 13.73 7.59 3.58
CA SER A 126 13.15 7.42 4.92
C SER A 126 11.63 7.26 4.91
N THR A 127 11.03 7.07 3.73
CA THR A 127 9.58 6.91 3.57
C THR A 127 9.22 5.46 3.23
N VAL A 128 8.21 4.92 3.91
CA VAL A 128 7.48 3.72 3.49
C VAL A 128 6.27 4.14 2.67
N PHE A 129 6.14 3.60 1.45
CA PHE A 129 4.89 3.68 0.71
C PHE A 129 4.01 2.50 1.06
N GLY A 130 2.78 2.78 1.48
CA GLY A 130 1.83 1.75 1.84
C GLY A 130 0.45 1.99 1.23
N GLY A 131 -0.39 0.96 1.31
CA GLY A 131 -1.77 1.11 0.89
C GLY A 131 -2.55 -0.19 0.89
N PHE A 132 -3.86 -0.02 0.77
CA PHE A 132 -4.83 -1.10 0.69
C PHE A 132 -5.44 -1.15 -0.72
N SER A 133 -5.61 -2.34 -1.28
CA SER A 133 -6.28 -2.56 -2.57
C SER A 133 -5.67 -1.68 -3.69
N ASN A 134 -6.43 -0.82 -4.36
CA ASN A 134 -5.94 0.13 -5.38
C ASN A 134 -4.78 1.01 -4.87
N GLY A 135 -4.82 1.44 -3.59
CA GLY A 135 -3.71 2.17 -2.96
C GLY A 135 -2.48 1.30 -2.71
N GLY A 136 -2.66 0.00 -2.43
CA GLY A 136 -1.57 -0.96 -2.31
C GLY A 136 -0.82 -1.17 -3.63
N ALA A 137 -1.55 -1.30 -4.73
CA ALA A 137 -0.95 -1.38 -6.06
C ALA A 137 -0.19 -0.09 -6.43
N GLN A 138 -0.77 1.08 -6.12
CA GLN A 138 -0.08 2.36 -6.33
C GLN A 138 1.18 2.48 -5.47
N ALA A 139 1.14 2.02 -4.21
CA ALA A 139 2.31 1.99 -3.34
C ALA A 139 3.43 1.08 -3.88
N LEU A 140 3.08 -0.09 -4.43
CA LEU A 140 4.03 -0.98 -5.09
C LEU A 140 4.70 -0.31 -6.28
N VAL A 141 3.91 0.26 -7.20
CA VAL A 141 4.43 0.95 -8.39
C VAL A 141 5.34 2.10 -7.99
N THR A 142 4.90 2.96 -7.07
CA THR A 142 5.69 4.10 -6.59
C THR A 142 6.97 3.64 -5.92
N GLY A 143 6.86 2.71 -4.98
CA GLY A 143 7.99 2.26 -4.16
C GLY A 143 9.04 1.51 -4.97
N LEU A 144 8.66 0.74 -5.98
CA LEU A 144 9.62 0.04 -6.84
C LEU A 144 10.42 1.00 -7.74
N GLN A 145 9.87 2.16 -8.06
CA GLN A 145 10.51 3.17 -8.92
C GLN A 145 11.17 4.33 -8.15
N THR A 146 11.19 4.30 -6.83
CA THR A 146 11.79 5.36 -6.00
C THR A 146 12.71 4.77 -4.93
N PRO A 147 13.71 5.52 -4.42
CA PRO A 147 14.60 5.04 -3.37
C PRO A 147 13.93 5.07 -1.98
N CYS A 148 12.79 4.38 -1.79
CA CYS A 148 12.06 4.37 -0.53
C CYS A 148 12.61 3.37 0.50
N ALA A 149 12.25 3.53 1.78
CA ALA A 149 12.64 2.64 2.88
C ALA A 149 12.00 1.24 2.76
N GLY A 150 10.78 1.18 2.23
CA GLY A 150 10.06 -0.07 2.04
C GLY A 150 8.66 0.12 1.47
N ILE A 151 7.99 -0.98 1.21
CA ILE A 151 6.64 -1.00 0.62
C ILE A 151 5.74 -1.91 1.46
N LEU A 152 4.60 -1.39 1.89
CA LEU A 152 3.57 -2.11 2.64
C LEU A 152 2.30 -2.26 1.77
N CYS A 153 2.02 -3.48 1.33
CA CYS A 153 0.94 -3.80 0.42
C CYS A 153 -0.12 -4.66 1.11
N LEU A 154 -1.33 -4.10 1.32
CA LEU A 154 -2.45 -4.79 1.95
C LEU A 154 -3.50 -5.15 0.90
N CYS A 155 -3.88 -6.44 0.81
CA CYS A 155 -4.89 -6.97 -0.10
C CYS A 155 -4.75 -6.42 -1.52
N SER A 156 -3.53 -6.47 -2.08
CA SER A 156 -3.24 -5.94 -3.42
C SER A 156 -2.06 -6.65 -4.08
N SER A 157 -1.85 -6.38 -5.35
CA SER A 157 -0.75 -6.88 -6.17
C SER A 157 -0.33 -5.84 -7.21
N LEU A 158 0.72 -6.11 -7.97
CA LEU A 158 1.10 -5.31 -9.15
C LEU A 158 0.08 -5.43 -10.29
N PHE A 159 -0.80 -6.43 -10.23
CA PHE A 159 -1.70 -6.78 -11.34
C PHE A 159 -0.93 -6.89 -12.67
N GLY A 160 -1.35 -6.17 -13.68
CA GLY A 160 -0.66 -6.14 -14.96
C GLY A 160 0.57 -5.22 -15.03
N TYR A 161 0.96 -4.59 -13.92
CA TYR A 161 2.09 -3.65 -13.90
C TYR A 161 3.42 -4.35 -13.62
N ARG A 162 3.69 -5.46 -14.36
CA ARG A 162 4.94 -6.22 -14.27
C ARG A 162 5.89 -5.95 -15.47
N ASP A 163 5.49 -5.08 -16.37
CA ASP A 163 6.25 -4.68 -17.56
C ASP A 163 7.11 -3.42 -17.31
N PHE A 164 7.63 -3.30 -16.09
CA PHE A 164 8.65 -2.30 -15.79
C PHE A 164 9.90 -2.53 -16.65
N ASP A 165 10.44 -1.47 -17.18
CA ASP A 165 11.82 -1.48 -17.67
C ASP A 165 12.75 -1.68 -16.45
N GLU A 166 13.66 -2.65 -16.49
CA GLU A 166 14.55 -2.95 -15.36
C GLU A 166 15.36 -1.72 -14.88
N LYS A 167 15.69 -0.82 -15.82
CA LYS A 167 16.38 0.44 -15.51
C LYS A 167 15.56 1.39 -14.63
N ASP A 168 14.23 1.23 -14.59
CA ASP A 168 13.32 2.09 -13.82
C ASP A 168 13.13 1.58 -12.38
N LEU A 169 13.62 0.39 -12.07
CA LEU A 169 13.53 -0.18 -10.74
C LEU A 169 14.65 0.33 -9.83
N GLN A 170 14.25 0.92 -8.71
CA GLN A 170 15.15 1.38 -7.65
C GLN A 170 15.24 0.32 -6.54
N ILE A 171 16.10 -0.67 -6.70
CA ILE A 171 16.32 -1.78 -5.78
C ILE A 171 17.66 -1.65 -5.05
N PRO A 172 17.89 -2.24 -3.85
CA PRO A 172 17.05 -3.24 -3.14
C PRO A 172 15.83 -2.65 -2.44
N LYS A 173 14.81 -3.50 -2.22
CA LYS A 173 13.57 -3.11 -1.52
C LYS A 173 13.18 -4.12 -0.44
N ARG A 174 12.55 -3.59 0.62
CA ARG A 174 11.80 -4.40 1.60
C ARG A 174 10.33 -4.28 1.27
N VAL A 175 9.69 -5.39 0.99
CA VAL A 175 8.27 -5.43 0.61
C VAL A 175 7.53 -6.38 1.55
N LEU A 176 6.47 -5.88 2.21
CA LEU A 176 5.55 -6.71 2.95
C LEU A 176 4.20 -6.74 2.24
N TYR A 177 3.78 -7.94 1.82
CA TYR A 177 2.43 -8.24 1.41
C TYR A 177 1.65 -8.84 2.59
N CYS A 178 0.47 -8.28 2.85
CA CYS A 178 -0.53 -8.85 3.74
C CYS A 178 -1.79 -9.14 2.94
N VAL A 179 -2.26 -10.39 2.92
CA VAL A 179 -3.31 -10.82 2.00
C VAL A 179 -4.29 -11.76 2.69
N GLY A 180 -5.57 -11.64 2.31
CA GLY A 180 -6.62 -12.53 2.76
C GLY A 180 -6.61 -13.86 2.00
N GLU A 181 -6.69 -14.99 2.72
CA GLU A 181 -6.79 -16.32 2.11
C GLU A 181 -8.10 -16.51 1.34
N LYS A 182 -9.11 -15.71 1.69
CA LYS A 182 -10.45 -15.73 1.10
C LYS A 182 -10.75 -14.48 0.27
N ASP A 183 -9.73 -13.69 -0.08
CA ASP A 183 -9.89 -12.47 -0.88
C ASP A 183 -10.38 -12.83 -2.30
N PRO A 184 -11.60 -12.42 -2.69
CA PRO A 184 -12.15 -12.74 -4.00
C PRO A 184 -11.57 -11.87 -5.12
N TYR A 185 -10.89 -10.75 -4.79
CA TYR A 185 -10.37 -9.78 -5.77
C TYR A 185 -8.88 -9.93 -6.03
N VAL A 186 -8.13 -10.36 -5.02
CA VAL A 186 -6.66 -10.50 -5.10
C VAL A 186 -6.26 -11.94 -4.72
N PRO A 187 -6.33 -12.87 -5.66
CA PRO A 187 -5.95 -14.26 -5.43
C PRO A 187 -4.48 -14.39 -5.04
N LEU A 188 -4.16 -15.32 -4.15
CA LEU A 188 -2.77 -15.62 -3.75
C LEU A 188 -1.85 -15.91 -4.95
N ALA A 189 -2.40 -16.47 -6.02
CA ALA A 189 -1.65 -16.73 -7.26
C ALA A 189 -1.08 -15.44 -7.90
N GLU A 190 -1.73 -14.28 -7.73
CA GLU A 190 -1.19 -13.00 -8.21
C GLU A 190 -0.01 -12.54 -7.34
N ILE A 191 -0.08 -12.78 -6.03
CA ILE A 191 1.03 -12.46 -5.11
C ILE A 191 2.26 -13.34 -5.39
N GLU A 192 2.08 -14.61 -5.70
CA GLU A 192 3.18 -15.49 -6.10
C GLU A 192 3.83 -15.06 -7.43
N LYS A 193 3.04 -14.53 -8.38
CA LYS A 193 3.58 -13.93 -9.61
C LYS A 193 4.41 -12.67 -9.29
N ASP A 194 3.92 -11.80 -8.40
CA ASP A 194 4.67 -10.60 -7.98
C ASP A 194 5.98 -10.99 -7.29
N LYS A 195 5.92 -11.98 -6.38
CA LYS A 195 7.08 -12.47 -5.65
C LYS A 195 8.13 -13.07 -6.61
N ALA A 196 7.70 -13.87 -7.58
CA ALA A 196 8.59 -14.42 -8.61
C ALA A 196 9.21 -13.30 -9.47
N PHE A 197 8.40 -12.33 -9.90
CA PHE A 197 8.85 -11.16 -10.64
C PHE A 197 9.90 -10.33 -9.88
N LEU A 198 9.71 -10.12 -8.58
CA LEU A 198 10.62 -9.35 -7.74
C LEU A 198 11.89 -10.15 -7.37
N ALA A 199 11.78 -11.46 -7.16
CA ALA A 199 12.91 -12.33 -6.87
C ALA A 199 13.89 -12.45 -8.04
N ASP A 200 13.38 -12.54 -9.27
CA ASP A 200 14.18 -12.61 -10.49
C ASP A 200 15.05 -11.36 -10.70
N ARG A 201 14.62 -10.23 -10.16
CA ARG A 201 15.34 -8.94 -10.23
C ARG A 201 16.27 -8.67 -9.04
N SER A 202 16.54 -9.70 -8.28
CA SER A 202 17.70 -9.96 -7.39
C SER A 202 18.01 -8.98 -6.24
N ALA A 203 17.08 -8.19 -5.70
CA ALA A 203 17.40 -7.46 -4.46
C ALA A 203 16.17 -7.03 -3.63
N CYS A 204 15.05 -7.72 -3.77
CA CYS A 204 13.89 -7.44 -2.93
C CYS A 204 13.77 -8.47 -1.80
N ASP A 205 13.76 -8.01 -0.54
CA ASP A 205 13.30 -8.79 0.61
C ASP A 205 11.76 -8.78 0.61
N VAL A 206 11.17 -9.81 -0.03
CA VAL A 206 9.72 -9.92 -0.16
C VAL A 206 9.18 -10.86 0.90
N GLN A 207 8.39 -10.33 1.82
CA GLN A 207 7.68 -11.06 2.84
C GLN A 207 6.19 -11.12 2.49
N VAL A 208 5.61 -12.31 2.55
CA VAL A 208 4.17 -12.53 2.37
C VAL A 208 3.59 -13.06 3.67
N ARG A 209 2.48 -12.47 4.12
CA ARG A 209 1.71 -12.91 5.28
C ARG A 209 0.26 -13.12 4.85
N THR A 210 -0.28 -14.26 5.14
CA THR A 210 -1.67 -14.63 4.85
C THR A 210 -2.50 -14.64 6.11
N PHE A 211 -3.77 -14.25 5.98
CA PHE A 211 -4.70 -14.16 7.09
C PHE A 211 -6.05 -14.77 6.69
N ASN A 212 -6.74 -15.38 7.64
CA ASN A 212 -8.06 -15.97 7.41
C ASN A 212 -9.15 -14.88 7.31
N MET A 213 -9.06 -14.06 6.27
CA MET A 213 -9.97 -12.93 5.98
C MET A 213 -10.24 -12.83 4.47
N GLY A 214 -11.23 -12.03 4.10
CA GLY A 214 -11.53 -11.64 2.71
C GLY A 214 -10.73 -10.41 2.27
N HIS A 215 -11.37 -9.54 1.46
CA HIS A 215 -10.82 -8.24 1.04
C HIS A 215 -11.06 -7.17 2.10
N GLU A 216 -10.43 -7.34 3.22
CA GLU A 216 -10.61 -6.54 4.44
C GLU A 216 -9.32 -6.55 5.26
N SER A 217 -9.35 -6.06 6.50
CA SER A 217 -8.24 -6.11 7.44
C SER A 217 -8.64 -6.80 8.74
N CYS A 218 -7.67 -7.31 9.50
CA CYS A 218 -7.85 -7.90 10.80
C CYS A 218 -6.76 -7.45 11.79
N GLU A 219 -7.03 -7.61 13.09
CA GLU A 219 -6.10 -7.19 14.16
C GLU A 219 -4.70 -7.82 14.02
N GLN A 220 -4.64 -9.10 13.62
CA GLN A 220 -3.36 -9.80 13.45
C GLN A 220 -2.54 -9.19 12.30
N GLU A 221 -3.20 -8.82 11.18
CA GLU A 221 -2.55 -8.10 10.08
C GLU A 221 -2.00 -6.77 10.55
N LEU A 222 -2.80 -5.97 11.26
CA LEU A 222 -2.38 -4.65 11.75
C LEU A 222 -1.19 -4.73 12.71
N ALA A 223 -1.16 -5.75 13.57
CA ALA A 223 -0.02 -6.00 14.45
C ALA A 223 1.25 -6.41 13.69
N VAL A 224 1.12 -7.24 12.65
CA VAL A 224 2.24 -7.60 11.75
C VAL A 224 2.77 -6.36 11.04
N CYS A 225 1.88 -5.50 10.53
CA CYS A 225 2.26 -4.25 9.88
C CYS A 225 3.02 -3.31 10.84
N ALA A 226 2.52 -3.12 12.08
CA ALA A 226 3.19 -2.31 13.09
C ALA A 226 4.62 -2.81 13.40
N ASN A 227 4.76 -4.12 13.57
CA ASN A 227 6.06 -4.75 13.81
C ASN A 227 7.03 -4.58 12.64
N TRP A 228 6.54 -4.70 11.42
CA TRP A 228 7.35 -4.51 10.23
C TRP A 228 7.75 -3.05 10.04
N LEU A 229 6.80 -2.11 10.19
CA LEU A 229 7.06 -0.67 10.12
C LEU A 229 8.11 -0.24 11.15
N ALA A 230 8.01 -0.72 12.40
CA ALA A 230 8.98 -0.43 13.44
C ALA A 230 10.41 -0.87 13.08
N LYS A 231 10.56 -2.01 12.41
CA LYS A 231 11.87 -2.50 11.94
C LYS A 231 12.41 -1.70 10.76
N VAL A 232 11.54 -1.33 9.81
CA VAL A 232 11.95 -0.63 8.59
C VAL A 232 12.29 0.83 8.86
N LEU A 233 11.58 1.46 9.81
CA LEU A 233 11.71 2.87 10.15
C LEU A 233 12.46 3.11 11.48
N ALA A 234 13.15 2.10 12.01
CA ALA A 234 13.98 2.26 13.21
C ALA A 234 14.99 3.41 13.05
N VAL A 235 15.25 4.10 14.15
CA VAL A 235 16.30 5.11 14.24
C VAL A 235 17.54 4.42 14.82
N ASP A 236 18.71 4.72 14.28
CA ASP A 236 19.97 4.17 14.79
C ASP A 236 20.12 4.50 16.28
N GLY A 237 20.21 3.48 17.13
CA GLY A 237 20.30 3.61 18.59
C GLY A 237 19.06 3.17 19.38
N ASP A 238 17.96 2.81 18.73
CA ASP A 238 16.73 2.30 19.40
C ASP A 238 16.71 0.75 19.54
N ASP A 239 17.84 0.05 19.37
CA ASP A 239 17.92 -1.42 19.48
C ASP A 239 17.47 -1.97 20.86
N ASP A 240 17.51 -1.15 21.91
CA ASP A 240 17.05 -1.53 23.26
C ASP A 240 15.52 -1.66 23.36
N ALA A 241 14.74 -0.97 22.52
CA ALA A 241 13.29 -1.03 22.53
C ALA A 241 12.71 -2.26 21.81
N LEU A 242 13.46 -2.85 20.88
CA LEU A 242 13.06 -4.04 20.11
C LEU A 242 13.18 -5.33 20.93
N GLY A 243 14.07 -5.39 21.94
CA GLY A 243 14.30 -6.55 22.79
C GLY A 243 13.19 -6.79 23.83
N ALA A 244 12.51 -5.76 24.29
CA ALA A 244 11.53 -5.86 25.38
C ALA A 244 10.14 -6.40 24.94
N ALA A 245 9.80 -6.33 23.66
CA ALA A 245 8.49 -6.77 23.15
C ALA A 245 8.43 -8.25 22.73
N ALA A 246 9.56 -8.97 22.73
CA ALA A 246 9.62 -10.41 22.37
C ALA A 246 9.14 -11.36 23.48
N GLY A 247 8.74 -10.83 24.65
CA GLY A 247 8.42 -11.58 25.87
C GLY A 247 6.94 -11.86 26.16
N VAL A 248 6.01 -11.65 25.24
CA VAL A 248 4.61 -12.06 25.45
C VAL A 248 4.45 -13.52 25.07
N GLY A 249 4.55 -14.37 26.09
CA GLY A 249 4.43 -15.81 25.98
C GLY A 249 3.08 -16.24 25.40
N PHE A 250 3.14 -17.15 24.45
CA PHE A 250 2.01 -17.95 24.03
C PHE A 250 1.54 -18.79 25.23
N ILE A 251 0.39 -18.47 25.78
CA ILE A 251 -0.33 -19.40 26.65
C ILE A 251 -1.03 -20.40 25.72
N LYS A 252 -0.81 -21.68 26.02
CA LYS A 252 -1.32 -22.86 25.30
C LYS A 252 -2.84 -22.91 25.28
#